data_abccdea986e54cb2b8328e38e1298141
#
_entry.id   abccdea986e54cb2b8328e38e1298141
#
_cell.length_a   1.000
_cell.length_b   1.000
_cell.length_c   1.000
_cell.angle_alpha   90.00
_cell.angle_beta   90.00
_cell.angle_gamma   90.00
#
_symmetry.space_group_name_H-M   'P 1'
#
loop_
_entity.id
_entity.type
_entity.pdbx_description
1 polymer ?
#
loop_
_entity_poly.entity_id
_entity_poly.type
_entity_poly.pdbx_seq_one_letter_code
_entity_poly.pdbx_strand_id
1 'polypeptide(L)'
;MSLPKNFFAHFILALNNDLGQDTVQVILLKAGLDAGLATPRSGSRLDADSVPQAYADVQAAIQSYFGRGARGILLRIGRLLWPMLLADASFLTRFYAQTIRLLPVSLRLRPALELLAGFLRGQSGQVTIHSLDMDWMLADKDFAPLV
;
A
#
# COMPACT_ATOMS: atom_id res chain seq x y z
N MET A 1 0.25 -6.27 -12.31
CA MET A 1 0.81 -5.18 -11.48
C MET A 1 1.95 -5.75 -10.67
N SER A 2 3.17 -5.20 -10.74
CA SER A 2 4.24 -5.62 -9.83
C SER A 2 4.41 -4.57 -8.75
N LEU A 3 4.05 -4.92 -7.53
CA LEU A 3 4.38 -4.14 -6.35
C LEU A 3 5.89 -4.23 -6.08
N PRO A 4 6.51 -3.23 -5.43
CA PRO A 4 7.91 -3.30 -5.02
C PRO A 4 8.20 -4.62 -4.29
N LYS A 5 9.38 -5.23 -4.51
CA LYS A 5 9.73 -6.55 -3.93
C LYS A 5 9.48 -6.67 -2.43
N ASN A 6 9.67 -5.58 -1.69
CA ASN A 6 9.51 -5.55 -0.23
C ASN A 6 8.15 -4.99 0.22
N PHE A 7 7.24 -4.69 -0.71
CA PHE A 7 5.96 -4.05 -0.38
C PHE A 7 5.19 -4.81 0.69
N PHE A 8 5.01 -6.12 0.49
CA PHE A 8 4.23 -6.93 1.42
C PHE A 8 4.92 -7.06 2.79
N ALA A 9 6.25 -7.17 2.81
CA ALA A 9 7.02 -7.20 4.05
C ALA A 9 6.86 -5.89 4.84
N HIS A 10 6.93 -4.74 4.18
CA HIS A 10 6.69 -3.43 4.81
C HIS A 10 5.24 -3.27 5.26
N PHE A 11 4.30 -3.79 4.49
CA PHE A 11 2.88 -3.78 4.85
C PHE A 11 2.63 -4.59 6.13
N ILE A 12 3.16 -5.81 6.23
CA ILE A 12 3.08 -6.63 7.44
C ILE A 12 3.77 -5.96 8.62
N LEU A 13 4.92 -5.33 8.41
CA LEU A 13 5.62 -4.59 9.46
C LEU A 13 4.78 -3.40 9.96
N ALA A 14 4.16 -2.66 9.04
CA ALA A 14 3.26 -1.55 9.41
C ALA A 14 2.03 -2.04 10.18
N LEU A 15 1.45 -3.19 9.77
CA LEU A 15 0.36 -3.85 10.49
C LEU A 15 0.76 -4.25 11.90
N ASN A 16 1.92 -4.88 12.06
CA ASN A 16 2.42 -5.30 13.37
C ASN A 16 2.65 -4.08 14.30
N ASN A 17 3.15 -2.98 13.76
CA ASN A 17 3.38 -1.76 14.54
C ASN A 17 2.08 -1.09 15.01
N ASP A 18 0.99 -1.20 14.24
CA ASP A 18 -0.31 -0.58 14.60
C ASP A 18 -1.21 -1.52 15.42
N LEU A 19 -1.26 -2.80 15.08
CA LEU A 19 -2.22 -3.77 15.63
C LEU A 19 -1.61 -4.80 16.58
N GLY A 20 -0.30 -4.97 16.56
CA GLY A 20 0.41 -6.03 17.27
C GLY A 20 0.40 -7.36 16.51
N GLN A 21 1.44 -8.16 16.74
CA GLN A 21 1.71 -9.40 16.00
C GLN A 21 0.58 -10.43 16.11
N ASP A 22 0.00 -10.59 17.31
CA ASP A 22 -1.06 -11.58 17.53
C ASP A 22 -2.32 -11.26 16.72
N THR A 23 -2.70 -9.97 16.67
CA THR A 23 -3.84 -9.53 15.84
C THR A 23 -3.57 -9.73 14.36
N VAL A 24 -2.34 -9.46 13.91
CA VAL A 24 -1.94 -9.65 12.51
C VAL A 24 -1.99 -11.13 12.12
N GLN A 25 -1.59 -12.05 13.00
CA GLN A 25 -1.72 -13.50 12.77
C GLN A 25 -3.18 -13.90 12.54
N VAL A 26 -4.09 -13.40 13.37
CA VAL A 26 -5.54 -13.68 13.21
C VAL A 26 -6.06 -13.14 11.88
N ILE A 27 -5.66 -11.93 11.49
CA ILE A 27 -6.04 -11.31 10.21
C ILE A 27 -5.51 -12.13 9.03
N LEU A 28 -4.26 -12.57 9.08
CA LEU A 28 -3.65 -13.40 8.03
C LEU A 28 -4.39 -14.74 7.86
N LEU A 29 -4.68 -15.43 8.97
CA LEU A 29 -5.47 -16.66 8.93
C LEU A 29 -6.86 -16.42 8.33
N LYS A 30 -7.51 -15.29 8.68
CA LYS A 30 -8.81 -14.92 8.11
C LYS A 30 -8.73 -14.58 6.62
N ALA A 31 -7.59 -14.09 6.16
CA ALA A 31 -7.28 -13.85 4.75
C ALA A 31 -6.90 -15.13 3.99
N GLY A 32 -6.88 -16.31 4.66
CA GLY A 32 -6.44 -17.57 4.06
C GLY A 32 -4.93 -17.69 3.86
N LEU A 33 -4.15 -16.86 4.55
CA LEU A 33 -2.69 -16.80 4.47
C LEU A 33 -2.04 -17.48 5.70
N ASP A 34 -0.77 -17.86 5.55
CA ASP A 34 0.00 -18.42 6.65
C ASP A 34 0.25 -17.38 7.75
N ALA A 35 -0.10 -17.71 9.00
CA ALA A 35 0.17 -16.88 10.17
C ALA A 35 1.66 -16.59 10.37
N GLY A 36 2.55 -17.46 9.88
CA GLY A 36 4.00 -17.26 9.90
C GLY A 36 4.46 -16.02 9.12
N LEU A 37 3.64 -15.52 8.18
CA LEU A 37 3.90 -14.26 7.45
C LEU A 37 3.87 -13.02 8.37
N ALA A 38 3.28 -13.12 9.56
CA ALA A 38 3.31 -12.03 10.56
C ALA A 38 4.74 -11.72 11.05
N THR A 39 5.69 -12.63 10.87
CA THR A 39 7.09 -12.38 11.23
C THR A 39 7.77 -11.53 10.14
N PRO A 40 8.49 -10.44 10.50
CA PRO A 40 9.07 -9.50 9.53
C PRO A 40 9.98 -10.11 8.46
N ARG A 41 10.60 -11.25 8.76
CA ARG A 41 11.47 -11.99 7.81
C ARG A 41 10.71 -12.87 6.82
N SER A 42 9.43 -13.12 7.05
CA SER A 42 8.63 -14.05 6.24
C SER A 42 7.83 -13.37 5.14
N GLY A 43 7.56 -12.07 5.25
CA GLY A 43 6.82 -11.30 4.24
C GLY A 43 7.50 -11.23 2.87
N SER A 44 8.83 -11.49 2.80
CA SER A 44 9.59 -11.60 1.55
C SER A 44 9.50 -12.97 0.86
N ARG A 45 8.74 -13.92 1.43
CA ARG A 45 8.59 -15.28 0.89
C ARG A 45 7.44 -15.43 -0.09
N LEU A 46 6.59 -14.41 -0.23
CA LEU A 46 5.54 -14.43 -1.23
C LEU A 46 6.11 -14.16 -2.62
N ASP A 47 5.69 -14.96 -3.59
CA ASP A 47 6.02 -14.71 -4.99
C ASP A 47 5.42 -13.37 -5.43
N ALA A 48 6.17 -12.63 -6.26
CA ALA A 48 5.80 -11.29 -6.69
C ALA A 48 4.39 -11.23 -7.31
N ASP A 49 3.99 -12.30 -7.99
CA ASP A 49 2.68 -12.41 -8.66
C ASP A 49 1.53 -12.64 -7.68
N SER A 50 1.79 -13.19 -6.49
CA SER A 50 0.79 -13.43 -5.45
C SER A 50 0.60 -12.25 -4.49
N VAL A 51 1.54 -11.30 -4.46
CA VAL A 51 1.50 -10.14 -3.54
C VAL A 51 0.25 -9.28 -3.71
N PRO A 52 -0.21 -8.92 -4.93
CA PRO A 52 -1.41 -8.11 -5.10
C PRO A 52 -2.66 -8.79 -4.53
N GLN A 53 -2.81 -10.09 -4.77
CA GLN A 53 -3.94 -10.86 -4.24
C GLN A 53 -3.88 -10.96 -2.71
N ALA A 54 -2.72 -11.32 -2.17
CA ALA A 54 -2.51 -11.40 -0.72
C ALA A 54 -2.80 -10.06 -0.02
N TYR A 55 -2.40 -8.95 -0.64
CA TYR A 55 -2.70 -7.62 -0.14
C TYR A 55 -4.22 -7.32 -0.11
N ALA A 56 -4.94 -7.66 -1.19
CA ALA A 56 -6.39 -7.49 -1.27
C ALA A 56 -7.11 -8.37 -0.23
N ASP A 57 -6.69 -9.63 -0.06
CA ASP A 57 -7.26 -10.57 0.90
C ASP A 57 -7.08 -10.08 2.35
N VAL A 58 -5.89 -9.54 2.68
CA VAL A 58 -5.63 -8.95 4.01
C VAL A 58 -6.49 -7.71 4.23
N GLN A 59 -6.67 -6.84 3.23
CA GLN A 59 -7.57 -5.69 3.36
C GLN A 59 -9.02 -6.11 3.60
N ALA A 60 -9.51 -7.10 2.85
CA ALA A 60 -10.85 -7.65 3.06
C ALA A 60 -10.99 -8.27 4.46
N ALA A 61 -9.98 -8.98 4.95
CA ALA A 61 -9.96 -9.53 6.31
C ALA A 61 -9.98 -8.43 7.38
N ILE A 62 -9.22 -7.33 7.20
CA ILE A 62 -9.25 -6.16 8.09
C ILE A 62 -10.65 -5.53 8.12
N GLN A 63 -11.26 -5.34 6.96
CA GLN A 63 -12.62 -4.79 6.86
C GLN A 63 -13.64 -5.71 7.56
N SER A 64 -13.54 -7.01 7.34
CA SER A 64 -14.41 -8.00 7.99
C SER A 64 -14.20 -8.09 9.51
N TYR A 65 -12.98 -7.87 10.00
CA TYR A 65 -12.64 -7.97 11.42
C TYR A 65 -13.02 -6.70 12.21
N PHE A 66 -12.72 -5.51 11.66
CA PHE A 66 -12.90 -4.22 12.33
C PHE A 66 -14.13 -3.44 11.87
N GLY A 67 -14.83 -3.90 10.83
CA GLY A 67 -16.01 -3.24 10.30
C GLY A 67 -15.74 -1.76 9.95
N ARG A 68 -16.55 -0.84 10.54
CA ARG A 68 -16.41 0.61 10.29
C ARG A 68 -15.06 1.20 10.73
N GLY A 69 -14.37 0.56 11.66
CA GLY A 69 -13.04 0.98 12.14
C GLY A 69 -11.91 0.71 11.14
N ALA A 70 -12.09 -0.21 10.20
CA ALA A 70 -11.08 -0.65 9.25
C ALA A 70 -10.46 0.50 8.45
N ARG A 71 -11.28 1.47 8.01
CA ARG A 71 -10.80 2.64 7.26
C ARG A 71 -9.76 3.45 8.03
N GLY A 72 -9.99 3.69 9.31
CA GLY A 72 -9.05 4.40 10.17
C GLY A 72 -7.73 3.66 10.34
N ILE A 73 -7.79 2.33 10.47
CA ILE A 73 -6.63 1.44 10.56
C ILE A 73 -5.84 1.49 9.25
N LEU A 74 -6.48 1.29 8.10
CA LEU A 74 -5.82 1.31 6.80
C LEU A 74 -5.14 2.65 6.50
N LEU A 75 -5.74 3.78 6.91
CA LEU A 75 -5.11 5.10 6.79
C LEU A 75 -3.85 5.23 7.67
N ARG A 76 -3.86 4.71 8.90
CA ARG A 76 -2.65 4.71 9.76
C ARG A 76 -1.56 3.83 9.18
N ILE A 77 -1.93 2.63 8.72
CA ILE A 77 -1.00 1.72 8.06
C ILE A 77 -0.38 2.36 6.82
N GLY A 78 -1.18 3.03 5.98
CA GLY A 78 -0.68 3.75 4.81
C GLY A 78 0.34 4.85 5.17
N ARG A 79 0.12 5.55 6.28
CA ARG A 79 1.07 6.56 6.79
C ARG A 79 2.39 5.95 7.27
N LEU A 80 2.36 4.75 7.87
CA LEU A 80 3.54 4.01 8.31
C LEU A 80 4.28 3.39 7.12
N LEU A 81 3.54 2.87 6.15
CA LEU A 81 4.07 2.19 4.97
C LEU A 81 4.81 3.14 4.03
N TRP A 82 4.28 4.36 3.85
CA TRP A 82 4.82 5.33 2.91
C TRP A 82 6.32 5.66 3.10
N PRO A 83 6.81 6.02 4.30
CA PRO A 83 8.24 6.26 4.51
C PRO A 83 9.10 5.02 4.28
N MET A 84 8.59 3.80 4.56
CA MET A 84 9.31 2.55 4.31
C MET A 84 9.49 2.33 2.80
N LEU A 85 8.44 2.54 2.01
CA LEU A 85 8.51 2.44 0.55
C LEU A 85 9.46 3.50 -0.06
N LEU A 86 9.46 4.71 0.49
CA LEU A 86 10.39 5.75 0.06
C LEU A 86 11.83 5.43 0.42
N ALA A 87 12.08 4.75 1.54
CA ALA A 87 13.43 4.34 1.95
C ALA A 87 14.03 3.34 0.94
N ASP A 88 13.21 2.46 0.37
CA ASP A 88 13.64 1.49 -0.66
C ASP A 88 13.68 2.10 -2.07
N ALA A 89 13.15 3.30 -2.25
CA ALA A 89 13.08 3.96 -3.54
C ALA A 89 14.43 4.54 -3.98
N SER A 90 14.59 4.78 -5.28
CA SER A 90 15.77 5.44 -5.83
C SER A 90 15.98 6.84 -5.25
N PHE A 91 17.22 7.32 -5.29
CA PHE A 91 17.54 8.68 -4.83
C PHE A 91 16.70 9.75 -5.53
N LEU A 92 16.49 9.62 -6.84
CA LEU A 92 15.66 10.56 -7.62
C LEU A 92 14.20 10.56 -7.14
N THR A 93 13.64 9.39 -6.87
CA THR A 93 12.27 9.25 -6.34
C THR A 93 12.13 9.90 -4.97
N ARG A 94 13.11 9.69 -4.08
CA ARG A 94 13.15 10.33 -2.75
C ARG A 94 13.27 11.85 -2.86
N PHE A 95 14.15 12.33 -3.74
CA PHE A 95 14.30 13.77 -3.99
C PHE A 95 13.01 14.39 -4.52
N TYR A 96 12.36 13.74 -5.49
CA TYR A 96 11.07 14.17 -6.03
C TYR A 96 9.98 14.21 -4.95
N ALA A 97 9.88 13.19 -4.11
CA ALA A 97 8.94 13.15 -2.99
C ALA A 97 9.17 14.29 -1.99
N GLN A 98 10.42 14.66 -1.71
CA GLN A 98 10.75 15.82 -0.86
C GLN A 98 10.36 17.14 -1.51
N THR A 99 10.59 17.27 -2.82
CA THR A 99 10.21 18.49 -3.58
C THR A 99 8.71 18.73 -3.54
N ILE A 100 7.89 17.68 -3.63
CA ILE A 100 6.42 17.77 -3.51
C ILE A 100 6.01 18.41 -2.17
N ARG A 101 6.74 18.13 -1.08
CA ARG A 101 6.44 18.71 0.24
C ARG A 101 6.65 20.23 0.32
N LEU A 102 7.47 20.78 -0.56
CA LEU A 102 7.75 22.22 -0.63
C LEU A 102 6.68 22.98 -1.42
N LEU A 103 5.88 22.30 -2.22
CA LEU A 103 4.79 22.91 -2.98
C LEU A 103 3.65 23.39 -2.06
N PRO A 104 2.89 24.43 -2.45
CA PRO A 104 1.62 24.78 -1.83
C PRO A 104 0.65 23.58 -1.80
N VAL A 105 -0.19 23.48 -0.78
CA VAL A 105 -1.07 22.32 -0.56
C VAL A 105 -1.95 22.03 -1.79
N SER A 106 -2.47 23.07 -2.44
CA SER A 106 -3.30 22.97 -3.65
C SER A 106 -2.57 22.34 -4.85
N LEU A 107 -1.25 22.42 -4.91
CA LEU A 107 -0.45 21.91 -6.02
C LEU A 107 0.22 20.55 -5.71
N ARG A 108 0.10 20.04 -4.48
CA ARG A 108 0.76 18.79 -4.06
C ARG A 108 0.08 17.53 -4.56
N LEU A 109 -1.25 17.57 -4.72
CA LEU A 109 -2.04 16.36 -4.89
C LEU A 109 -1.71 15.65 -6.20
N ARG A 110 -1.66 16.37 -7.31
CA ARG A 110 -1.35 15.81 -8.62
C ARG A 110 0.04 15.13 -8.67
N PRO A 111 1.15 15.82 -8.33
CA PRO A 111 2.46 15.17 -8.34
C PRO A 111 2.60 14.05 -7.31
N ALA A 112 1.87 14.10 -6.18
CA ALA A 112 1.81 12.99 -5.22
C ALA A 112 1.13 11.76 -5.81
N LEU A 113 0.03 11.94 -6.56
CA LEU A 113 -0.65 10.84 -7.27
C LEU A 113 0.21 10.29 -8.41
N GLU A 114 0.93 11.15 -9.14
CA GLU A 114 1.89 10.72 -10.18
C GLU A 114 3.03 9.88 -9.58
N LEU A 115 3.54 10.28 -8.42
CA LEU A 115 4.54 9.52 -7.68
C LEU A 115 3.98 8.17 -7.22
N LEU A 116 2.78 8.15 -6.64
CA LEU A 116 2.09 6.93 -6.22
C LEU A 116 1.83 6.01 -7.43
N ALA A 117 1.34 6.55 -8.54
CA ALA A 117 1.17 5.82 -9.78
C ALA A 117 2.48 5.19 -10.27
N GLY A 118 3.62 5.89 -10.10
CA GLY A 118 4.94 5.36 -10.41
C GLY A 118 5.31 4.13 -9.59
N PHE A 119 4.94 4.07 -8.30
CA PHE A 119 5.13 2.89 -7.45
C PHE A 119 4.21 1.72 -7.84
N LEU A 120 3.01 2.04 -8.35
CA LEU A 120 2.01 1.05 -8.72
C LEU A 120 2.14 0.55 -10.16
N ARG A 121 2.92 1.24 -11.01
CA ARG A 121 3.18 0.81 -12.40
C ARG A 121 4.02 -0.45 -12.42
N GLY A 122 3.34 -1.58 -12.61
CA GLY A 122 3.99 -2.80 -13.08
C GLY A 122 4.24 -2.73 -14.59
N GLN A 123 4.95 -3.72 -15.13
CA GLN A 123 5.34 -3.76 -16.56
C GLN A 123 4.17 -3.75 -17.56
N SER A 124 2.93 -3.90 -17.13
CA SER A 124 1.73 -4.02 -17.98
C SER A 124 0.56 -3.11 -17.59
N GLY A 125 0.59 -2.42 -16.45
CA GLY A 125 -0.56 -1.65 -15.97
C GLY A 125 -0.60 -0.21 -16.50
N GLN A 126 -1.71 0.19 -17.09
CA GLN A 126 -2.02 1.60 -17.39
C GLN A 126 -2.71 2.22 -16.17
N VAL A 127 -1.94 2.90 -15.34
CA VAL A 127 -2.47 3.74 -14.28
C VAL A 127 -2.80 5.11 -14.87
N THR A 128 -4.06 5.51 -14.79
CA THR A 128 -4.53 6.82 -15.27
C THR A 128 -4.95 7.70 -14.10
N ILE A 129 -4.61 8.97 -14.18
CA ILE A 129 -5.00 9.97 -13.19
C ILE A 129 -6.08 10.83 -13.82
N HIS A 130 -7.26 10.83 -13.21
CA HIS A 130 -8.40 11.64 -13.63
C HIS A 130 -8.61 12.80 -12.67
N SER A 131 -8.80 13.99 -13.21
CA SER A 131 -9.27 15.16 -12.46
C SER A 131 -10.78 15.24 -12.57
N LEU A 132 -11.45 15.29 -11.43
CA LEU A 132 -12.90 15.44 -11.30
C LEU A 132 -13.15 16.72 -10.50
N ASP A 133 -13.08 17.88 -11.16
CA ASP A 133 -13.18 19.20 -10.53
C ASP A 133 -12.20 19.38 -9.37
N MET A 134 -12.69 19.28 -8.13
CA MET A 134 -11.90 19.39 -6.89
C MET A 134 -11.29 18.06 -6.44
N ASP A 135 -11.72 16.95 -7.02
CA ASP A 135 -11.30 15.61 -6.67
C ASP A 135 -10.36 15.01 -7.72
N TRP A 136 -9.56 14.05 -7.29
CA TRP A 136 -8.64 13.31 -8.14
C TRP A 136 -8.86 11.82 -7.92
N MET A 137 -8.88 11.07 -9.02
CA MET A 137 -9.01 9.63 -8.99
C MET A 137 -7.82 8.97 -9.66
N LEU A 138 -7.23 7.99 -8.98
CA LEU A 138 -6.24 7.07 -9.56
C LEU A 138 -6.99 5.82 -9.99
N ALA A 139 -7.02 5.55 -11.30
CA ALA A 139 -7.64 4.36 -11.86
C ALA A 139 -6.58 3.43 -12.46
N ASP A 140 -6.64 2.16 -12.09
CA ASP A 140 -5.88 1.08 -12.70
C ASP A 140 -6.86 0.09 -13.32
N LYS A 141 -6.67 -0.25 -14.60
CA LYS A 141 -7.57 -1.17 -15.32
C LYS A 141 -7.49 -2.61 -14.82
N ASP A 142 -6.35 -2.98 -14.24
CA ASP A 142 -6.06 -4.35 -13.84
C ASP A 142 -6.21 -4.58 -12.32
N PHE A 143 -6.65 -3.55 -11.59
CA PHE A 143 -6.82 -3.62 -10.15
C PHE A 143 -8.30 -3.56 -9.76
N ALA A 144 -8.74 -4.51 -8.94
CA ALA A 144 -10.00 -4.39 -8.24
C ALA A 144 -9.98 -3.07 -7.43
N PRO A 145 -11.05 -2.27 -7.44
CA PRO A 145 -11.04 -0.97 -6.82
C PRO A 145 -10.61 -1.10 -5.36
N LEU A 146 -9.56 -0.37 -5.01
CA LEU A 146 -9.22 -0.07 -3.65
C LEU A 146 -10.37 0.81 -3.11
N VAL A 147 -11.41 0.19 -2.58
CA VAL A 147 -12.55 0.86 -1.94
C VAL A 147 -12.14 1.33 -0.57
#